data_c37460377975994c5dfcd97960478ea3
#
_entry.id   c37460377975994c5dfcd97960478ea3
#
_cell.length_a   1.000
_cell.length_b   1.000
_cell.length_c   1.000
_cell.angle_alpha   90.00
_cell.angle_beta   90.00
_cell.angle_gamma   90.00
#
_symmetry.space_group_name_H-M   'P 1'
#
loop_
_entity.id
_entity.type
_entity.pdbx_description
1 polymer ?
#
loop_
_entity_poly.entity_id
_entity_poly.type
_entity_poly.pdbx_seq_one_letter_code
_entity_poly.pdbx_strand_id
1 'polypeptide(L)'
;MNRSNFDKTTLWRNMAGFVFCCAAILYLLFDRDFHGNDYTWVVLFAILAVFALFRIFICLKFEKIRKNASSEAEIVQAECRKDLIASILTNAEFFLGILLCAIFAILESIPAYVTIPLALAALLCILPLYESIRNLRRYE
;
A
#
# COMPACT_ATOMS: atom_id res chain seq x y z
N MET A 1 4.80 -24.01 -9.29
CA MET A 1 5.22 -22.64 -9.64
C MET A 1 6.42 -22.28 -8.79
N ASN A 2 7.56 -21.95 -9.41
CA ASN A 2 8.83 -21.78 -8.68
C ASN A 2 8.73 -20.49 -7.82
N ARG A 3 8.88 -20.59 -6.49
CA ARG A 3 8.75 -19.46 -5.55
C ARG A 3 9.62 -18.24 -5.96
N SER A 4 10.78 -18.49 -6.56
CA SER A 4 11.66 -17.43 -7.05
C SER A 4 11.05 -16.56 -8.16
N ASN A 5 10.18 -17.17 -9.00
CA ASN A 5 9.49 -16.43 -10.07
C ASN A 5 8.35 -15.57 -9.54
N PHE A 6 7.70 -16.00 -8.46
CA PHE A 6 6.63 -15.22 -7.82
C PHE A 6 7.17 -13.91 -7.23
N ASP A 7 8.31 -13.94 -6.55
CA ASP A 7 8.91 -12.73 -5.95
C ASP A 7 9.35 -11.72 -7.03
N LYS A 8 9.91 -12.19 -8.14
CA LYS A 8 10.26 -11.33 -9.29
C LYS A 8 9.02 -10.68 -9.91
N THR A 9 7.96 -11.44 -10.11
CA THR A 9 6.70 -10.93 -10.67
C THR A 9 6.08 -9.87 -9.74
N THR A 10 6.12 -10.09 -8.43
CA THR A 10 5.63 -9.13 -7.44
C THR A 10 6.45 -7.85 -7.43
N LEU A 11 7.79 -7.95 -7.54
CA LEU A 11 8.68 -6.82 -7.64
C LEU A 11 8.37 -5.99 -8.89
N TRP A 12 8.29 -6.62 -10.06
CA TRP A 12 7.99 -5.95 -11.33
C TRP A 12 6.62 -5.26 -11.30
N ARG A 13 5.62 -5.90 -10.73
CA ARG A 13 4.28 -5.32 -10.57
C ARG A 13 4.30 -4.06 -9.71
N ASN A 14 5.02 -4.07 -8.59
CA ASN A 14 5.16 -2.90 -7.72
C ASN A 14 5.97 -1.78 -8.39
N MET A 15 7.01 -2.10 -9.15
CA MET A 15 7.77 -1.12 -9.94
C MET A 15 6.90 -0.49 -11.03
N ALA A 16 6.13 -1.27 -11.76
CA ALA A 16 5.20 -0.77 -12.77
C ALA A 16 4.12 0.14 -12.13
N GLY A 17 3.56 -0.27 -10.98
CA GLY A 17 2.62 0.54 -10.21
C GLY A 17 3.21 1.87 -9.76
N PHE A 18 4.44 1.88 -9.27
CA PHE A 18 5.14 3.10 -8.89
C PHE A 18 5.35 4.05 -10.07
N VAL A 19 5.84 3.53 -11.20
CA VAL A 19 6.05 4.33 -12.43
C VAL A 19 4.71 4.90 -12.92
N PHE A 20 3.64 4.09 -12.90
CA PHE A 20 2.31 4.56 -13.27
C PHE A 20 1.82 5.70 -12.38
N CYS A 21 1.98 5.59 -11.05
CA CYS A 21 1.60 6.65 -10.12
C CYS A 21 2.40 7.93 -10.36
N CYS A 22 3.71 7.83 -10.58
CA CYS A 22 4.55 8.98 -10.90
C CYS A 22 4.13 9.64 -12.22
N ALA A 23 3.86 8.86 -13.25
CA ALA A 23 3.38 9.38 -14.53
C ALA A 23 2.02 10.07 -14.40
N ALA A 24 1.10 9.50 -13.62
CA ALA A 24 -0.22 10.10 -13.35
C ALA A 24 -0.09 11.44 -12.61
N ILE A 25 0.79 11.52 -11.59
CA ILE A 25 1.06 12.77 -10.87
C ILE A 25 1.61 13.83 -11.82
N LEU A 26 2.62 13.47 -12.63
CA LEU A 26 3.20 14.40 -13.59
C LEU A 26 2.15 14.87 -14.62
N TYR A 27 1.33 13.96 -15.14
CA TYR A 27 0.26 14.31 -16.07
C TYR A 27 -0.70 15.32 -15.44
N LEU A 28 -1.18 15.08 -14.22
CA LEU A 28 -2.08 15.96 -13.51
C LEU A 28 -1.46 17.34 -13.22
N LEU A 29 -0.17 17.38 -12.81
CA LEU A 29 0.51 18.65 -12.50
C LEU A 29 0.82 19.49 -13.74
N PHE A 30 1.02 18.86 -14.90
CA PHE A 30 1.29 19.55 -16.18
C PHE A 30 0.02 19.80 -17.01
N ASP A 31 -1.15 19.36 -16.56
CA ASP A 31 -2.41 19.66 -17.21
C ASP A 31 -2.71 21.16 -17.07
N ARG A 32 -3.00 21.83 -18.20
CA ARG A 32 -3.32 23.25 -18.23
C ARG A 32 -4.65 23.58 -17.58
N ASP A 33 -5.57 22.60 -17.52
CA ASP A 33 -6.90 22.72 -16.93
C ASP A 33 -6.93 22.23 -15.47
N PHE A 34 -5.78 22.30 -14.76
CA PHE A 34 -5.66 21.84 -13.38
C PHE A 34 -6.62 22.61 -12.46
N HIS A 35 -7.59 21.92 -11.89
CA HIS A 35 -8.60 22.44 -10.99
C HIS A 35 -8.37 21.98 -9.54
N GLY A 36 -9.04 22.63 -8.56
CA GLY A 36 -8.88 22.29 -7.15
C GLY A 36 -9.09 20.81 -6.80
N ASN A 37 -9.98 20.12 -7.52
CA ASN A 37 -10.24 18.68 -7.32
C ASN A 37 -9.10 17.78 -7.77
N ASP A 38 -8.21 18.24 -8.63
CA ASP A 38 -7.08 17.47 -9.13
C ASP A 38 -6.01 17.23 -8.06
N TYR A 39 -5.92 18.13 -7.06
CA TYR A 39 -5.05 17.92 -5.90
C TYR A 39 -5.41 16.65 -5.13
N THR A 40 -6.69 16.29 -5.07
CA THR A 40 -7.16 15.05 -4.45
C THR A 40 -6.51 13.84 -5.10
N TRP A 41 -6.53 13.79 -6.42
CA TRP A 41 -5.93 12.71 -7.20
C TRP A 41 -4.40 12.69 -7.07
N VAL A 42 -3.77 13.85 -7.05
CA VAL A 42 -2.32 13.96 -6.83
C VAL A 42 -1.94 13.38 -5.48
N VAL A 43 -2.66 13.71 -4.41
CA VAL A 43 -2.40 13.19 -3.06
C VAL A 43 -2.64 11.68 -3.02
N LEU A 44 -3.70 11.18 -3.64
CA LEU A 44 -3.99 9.74 -3.69
C LEU A 44 -2.88 8.98 -4.41
N PHE A 45 -2.47 9.42 -5.60
CA PHE A 45 -1.37 8.79 -6.35
C PHE A 45 -0.03 8.88 -5.62
N ALA A 46 0.23 9.99 -4.90
CA ALA A 46 1.44 10.12 -4.09
C ALA A 46 1.48 9.09 -2.96
N ILE A 47 0.37 8.85 -2.28
CA ILE A 47 0.28 7.82 -1.24
C ILE A 47 0.48 6.42 -1.83
N LEU A 48 -0.18 6.10 -2.94
CA LEU A 48 0.01 4.82 -3.62
C LEU A 48 1.45 4.61 -4.06
N ALA A 49 2.12 5.67 -4.56
CA ALA A 49 3.53 5.62 -4.93
C ALA A 49 4.43 5.32 -3.73
N VAL A 50 4.18 5.96 -2.57
CA VAL A 50 4.92 5.70 -1.34
C VAL A 50 4.75 4.25 -0.88
N PHE A 51 3.53 3.71 -0.89
CA PHE A 51 3.29 2.30 -0.55
C PHE A 51 3.96 1.34 -1.53
N ALA A 52 3.96 1.64 -2.83
CA ALA A 52 4.67 0.86 -3.83
C ALA A 52 6.18 0.84 -3.58
N LEU A 53 6.78 1.99 -3.22
CA LEU A 53 8.19 2.08 -2.84
C LEU A 53 8.51 1.22 -1.61
N PHE A 54 7.68 1.28 -0.56
CA PHE A 54 7.86 0.43 0.63
C PHE A 54 7.81 -1.06 0.28
N ARG A 55 6.90 -1.48 -0.60
CA ARG A 55 6.80 -2.87 -1.06
C ARG A 55 8.04 -3.29 -1.86
N ILE A 56 8.54 -2.43 -2.74
CA ILE A 56 9.79 -2.67 -3.49
C ILE A 56 10.95 -2.84 -2.51
N PHE A 57 11.09 -1.93 -1.55
CA PHE A 57 12.15 -2.00 -0.55
C PHE A 57 12.10 -3.29 0.27
N ILE A 58 10.91 -3.71 0.71
CA ILE A 58 10.72 -4.95 1.45
C ILE A 58 11.11 -6.15 0.59
N CYS A 59 10.67 -6.22 -0.66
CA CYS A 59 11.02 -7.31 -1.57
C CYS A 59 12.54 -7.43 -1.74
N LEU A 60 13.23 -6.30 -1.96
CA LEU A 60 14.69 -6.27 -2.12
C LEU A 60 15.43 -6.67 -0.83
N LYS A 61 14.98 -6.16 0.31
CA LYS A 61 15.56 -6.49 1.63
C LYS A 61 15.47 -7.98 1.92
N PHE A 62 14.29 -8.58 1.72
CA PHE A 62 14.08 -10.00 2.00
C PHE A 62 14.75 -10.90 0.96
N GLU A 63 14.89 -10.47 -0.29
CA GLU A 63 15.70 -11.20 -1.28
C GLU A 63 17.18 -11.25 -0.85
N LYS A 64 17.71 -10.14 -0.31
CA LYS A 64 19.07 -10.11 0.23
C LYS A 64 19.24 -11.03 1.43
N ILE A 65 18.27 -11.05 2.35
CA ILE A 65 18.29 -11.96 3.52
C ILE A 65 18.27 -13.43 3.03
N ARG A 66 17.41 -13.75 2.08
CA ARG A 66 17.31 -15.11 1.52
C ARG A 66 18.60 -15.58 0.86
N LYS A 67 19.31 -14.69 0.14
CA LYS A 67 20.60 -15.02 -0.48
C LYS A 67 21.71 -15.28 0.54
N ASN A 68 21.62 -14.68 1.71
CA ASN A 68 22.64 -14.76 2.78
C ASN A 68 22.26 -15.77 3.87
N ALA A 69 21.08 -16.38 3.79
CA ALA A 69 20.62 -17.35 4.79
C ALA A 69 21.45 -18.64 4.73
N SER A 70 21.87 -19.12 5.89
CA SER A 70 22.69 -20.33 6.06
C SER A 70 21.86 -21.57 6.29
N SER A 71 20.57 -21.44 6.62
CA SER A 71 19.66 -22.56 6.86
C SER A 71 18.29 -22.37 6.23
N GLU A 72 17.59 -23.46 5.95
CA GLU A 72 16.22 -23.43 5.44
C GLU A 72 15.24 -22.80 6.45
N ALA A 73 15.49 -22.99 7.74
CA ALA A 73 14.68 -22.40 8.81
C ALA A 73 14.74 -20.86 8.78
N GLU A 74 15.92 -20.27 8.55
CA GLU A 74 16.07 -18.82 8.41
C GLU A 74 15.31 -18.28 7.20
N ILE A 75 15.27 -19.01 6.09
CA ILE A 75 14.53 -18.64 4.89
C ILE A 75 13.03 -18.61 5.20
N VAL A 76 12.51 -19.67 5.83
CA VAL A 76 11.08 -19.76 6.19
C VAL A 76 10.68 -18.63 7.16
N GLN A 77 11.53 -18.33 8.14
CA GLN A 77 11.31 -17.25 9.08
C GLN A 77 11.26 -15.88 8.38
N ALA A 78 12.20 -15.63 7.47
CA ALA A 78 12.24 -14.38 6.71
C ALA A 78 11.00 -14.24 5.80
N GLU A 79 10.56 -15.30 5.13
CA GLU A 79 9.36 -15.30 4.30
C GLU A 79 8.10 -15.00 5.11
N CYS A 80 7.93 -15.64 6.27
CA CYS A 80 6.79 -15.39 7.15
C CYS A 80 6.75 -13.93 7.64
N ARG A 81 7.89 -13.38 8.04
CA ARG A 81 8.00 -11.97 8.45
C ARG A 81 7.70 -11.01 7.30
N LYS A 82 8.16 -11.32 6.08
CA LYS A 82 7.84 -10.55 4.88
C LYS A 82 6.32 -10.49 4.64
N ASP A 83 5.66 -11.63 4.73
CA ASP A 83 4.21 -11.73 4.48
C ASP A 83 3.39 -10.96 5.53
N LEU A 84 3.82 -10.99 6.80
CA LEU A 84 3.19 -10.20 7.87
C LEU A 84 3.35 -8.69 7.62
N ILE A 85 4.53 -8.22 7.23
CA ILE A 85 4.78 -6.82 6.91
C ILE A 85 3.99 -6.40 5.67
N ALA A 86 3.94 -7.24 4.64
CA ALA A 86 3.14 -6.98 3.44
C ALA A 86 1.64 -6.87 3.75
N SER A 87 1.13 -7.69 4.67
CA SER A 87 -0.26 -7.61 5.15
C SER A 87 -0.54 -6.27 5.87
N ILE A 88 0.38 -5.80 6.72
CA ILE A 88 0.26 -4.50 7.39
C ILE A 88 0.21 -3.38 6.36
N LEU A 89 1.11 -3.38 5.39
CA LEU A 89 1.14 -2.36 4.33
C LEU A 89 -0.16 -2.35 3.52
N THR A 90 -0.67 -3.51 3.14
CA THR A 90 -1.93 -3.61 2.39
C THR A 90 -3.10 -3.06 3.19
N ASN A 91 -3.24 -3.44 4.46
CA ASN A 91 -4.32 -2.96 5.31
C ASN A 91 -4.20 -1.46 5.61
N ALA A 92 -2.97 -0.94 5.77
CA ALA A 92 -2.72 0.49 5.95
C ALA A 92 -3.07 1.30 4.68
N GLU A 93 -2.73 0.77 3.50
CA GLU A 93 -3.08 1.39 2.22
C GLU A 93 -4.59 1.48 2.02
N PHE A 94 -5.33 0.40 2.29
CA PHE A 94 -6.79 0.41 2.25
C PHE A 94 -7.39 1.40 3.24
N PHE A 95 -6.93 1.39 4.48
CA PHE A 95 -7.40 2.31 5.50
C PHE A 95 -7.20 3.78 5.09
N LEU A 96 -5.99 4.13 4.67
CA LEU A 96 -5.67 5.50 4.24
C LEU A 96 -6.43 5.90 2.98
N GLY A 97 -6.57 5.00 2.01
CA GLY A 97 -7.33 5.26 0.79
C GLY A 97 -8.80 5.57 1.07
N ILE A 98 -9.47 4.75 1.87
CA ILE A 98 -10.88 4.95 2.22
C ILE A 98 -11.05 6.17 3.11
N LEU A 99 -10.14 6.41 4.06
CA LEU A 99 -10.16 7.60 4.92
C LEU A 99 -10.04 8.89 4.10
N LEU A 100 -9.14 8.93 3.13
CA LEU A 100 -9.00 10.07 2.23
C LEU A 100 -10.26 10.28 1.40
N CYS A 101 -10.83 9.22 0.84
CA CYS A 101 -12.10 9.32 0.11
C CYS A 101 -13.21 9.90 1.00
N ALA A 102 -13.29 9.50 2.27
CA ALA A 102 -14.26 10.05 3.21
C ALA A 102 -14.01 11.53 3.50
N ILE A 103 -12.75 11.93 3.72
CA ILE A 103 -12.37 13.32 3.96
C ILE A 103 -12.73 14.20 2.75
N PHE A 104 -12.39 13.74 1.53
CA PHE A 104 -12.71 14.49 0.32
C PHE A 104 -14.22 14.59 0.07
N ALA A 105 -14.95 13.51 0.34
CA ALA A 105 -16.40 13.52 0.25
C ALA A 105 -17.04 14.57 1.19
N ILE A 106 -16.47 14.77 2.38
CA ILE A 106 -16.91 15.82 3.32
C ILE A 106 -16.54 17.21 2.78
N LEU A 107 -15.31 17.40 2.31
CA LEU A 107 -14.83 18.69 1.80
C LEU A 107 -15.59 19.17 0.57
N GLU A 108 -15.99 18.25 -0.30
CA GLU A 108 -16.78 18.53 -1.49
C GLU A 108 -18.30 18.59 -1.23
N SER A 109 -18.72 18.53 0.03
CA SER A 109 -20.13 18.55 0.42
C SER A 109 -20.99 17.48 -0.24
N ILE A 110 -20.39 16.28 -0.45
CA ILE A 110 -21.11 15.12 -0.99
C ILE A 110 -22.19 14.67 0.01
N PRO A 111 -23.35 14.22 -0.47
CA PRO A 111 -24.48 13.87 0.40
C PRO A 111 -24.12 12.84 1.48
N ALA A 112 -24.73 12.99 2.66
CA ALA A 112 -24.45 12.16 3.84
C ALA A 112 -24.63 10.64 3.61
N TYR A 113 -25.51 10.24 2.70
CA TYR A 113 -25.72 8.83 2.36
C TYR A 113 -24.50 8.19 1.65
N VAL A 114 -23.54 8.98 1.15
CA VAL A 114 -22.25 8.52 0.62
C VAL A 114 -21.15 8.67 1.65
N THR A 115 -21.08 9.80 2.35
CA THR A 115 -19.99 10.10 3.30
C THR A 115 -20.05 9.24 4.55
N ILE A 116 -21.24 8.92 5.08
CA ILE A 116 -21.39 8.09 6.27
C ILE A 116 -20.90 6.65 6.01
N PRO A 117 -21.29 5.94 4.93
CA PRO A 117 -20.76 4.61 4.63
C PRO A 117 -19.24 4.60 4.43
N LEU A 118 -18.65 5.63 3.81
CA LEU A 118 -17.20 5.74 3.64
C LEU A 118 -16.49 5.89 4.98
N ALA A 119 -17.01 6.73 5.88
CA ALA A 119 -16.45 6.91 7.22
C ALA A 119 -16.54 5.61 8.04
N LEU A 120 -17.68 4.90 7.99
CA LEU A 120 -17.84 3.61 8.64
C LEU A 120 -16.89 2.56 8.05
N ALA A 121 -16.70 2.52 6.73
CA ALA A 121 -15.75 1.62 6.08
C ALA A 121 -14.32 1.89 6.53
N ALA A 122 -13.92 3.17 6.65
CA ALA A 122 -12.60 3.55 7.19
C ALA A 122 -12.41 3.05 8.62
N LEU A 123 -13.42 3.19 9.49
CA LEU A 123 -13.38 2.68 10.86
C LEU A 123 -13.25 1.15 10.91
N LEU A 124 -13.97 0.44 10.04
CA LEU A 124 -13.88 -1.03 9.96
C LEU A 124 -12.52 -1.50 9.47
N CYS A 125 -11.82 -0.73 8.63
CA CYS A 125 -10.46 -1.05 8.16
C CYS A 125 -9.40 -0.98 9.28
N ILE A 126 -9.70 -0.36 10.43
CA ILE A 126 -8.80 -0.34 11.60
C ILE A 126 -8.63 -1.75 12.18
N LEU A 127 -9.68 -2.57 12.16
CA LEU A 127 -9.64 -3.91 12.75
C LEU A 127 -8.60 -4.84 12.07
N PRO A 128 -8.63 -5.04 10.73
CA PRO A 128 -7.63 -5.86 10.06
C PRO A 128 -6.21 -5.27 10.18
N LEU A 129 -6.07 -3.95 10.20
CA LEU A 129 -4.79 -3.32 10.43
C LEU A 129 -4.24 -3.62 11.83
N TYR A 130 -5.07 -3.49 12.87
CA TYR A 130 -4.72 -3.82 14.24
C TYR A 130 -4.33 -5.31 14.39
N GLU A 131 -5.11 -6.22 13.78
CA GLU A 131 -4.79 -7.65 13.80
C GLU A 131 -3.46 -7.96 13.13
N SER A 132 -3.17 -7.36 12.00
CA SER A 132 -1.90 -7.55 11.29
C SER A 132 -0.70 -7.08 12.14
N ILE A 133 -0.82 -5.93 12.81
CA ILE A 133 0.21 -5.42 13.73
C ILE A 133 0.37 -6.35 14.93
N ARG A 134 -0.74 -6.82 15.51
CA ARG A 134 -0.72 -7.75 16.65
C ARG A 134 -0.04 -9.07 16.29
N ASN A 135 -0.31 -9.58 15.09
CA ASN A 135 0.30 -10.81 14.60
C ASN A 135 1.81 -10.65 14.39
N LEU A 136 2.27 -9.52 13.87
CA LEU A 136 3.70 -9.24 13.76
C LEU A 136 4.37 -9.21 15.13
N ARG A 137 3.77 -8.54 16.14
CA ARG A 137 4.31 -8.48 17.50
C ARG A 137 4.37 -9.85 18.21
N ARG A 138 3.46 -10.76 17.90
CA ARG A 138 3.47 -12.12 18.44
C ARG A 138 4.53 -12.99 17.80
N TYR A 139 4.95 -12.61 16.60
CA TYR A 139 5.97 -13.33 15.85
C TYR A 139 7.39 -12.91 16.23
N GLU A 140 7.58 -11.70 16.74
CA GLU A 140 8.84 -11.18 17.28
C GLU A 140 9.08 -11.68 18.71
#